data_af529a94e8d81556d9b1918d1ca5a817
#
_entry.id   af529a94e8d81556d9b1918d1ca5a817
#
_cell.length_a   1.000
_cell.length_b   1.000
_cell.length_c   1.000
_cell.angle_alpha   90.00
_cell.angle_beta   90.00
_cell.angle_gamma   90.00
#
_symmetry.space_group_name_H-M   'P 1'
#
loop_
_entity.id
_entity.type
_entity.pdbx_description
1 polymer ?
#
loop_
_entity_poly.entity_id
_entity_poly.type
_entity_poly.pdbx_seq_one_letter_code
_entity_poly.pdbx_strand_id
1 'polypeptide(L)'
;MANVMMLFLQREDARDKSEKDPGATGRDEGGKEKGGVSKRVRGRPMWRRILFASKKTRSIMILNALTVIYGEAGPEAPDSSLLDAAFADLLHAHFYESCPYLKFAHFTANQAILEAFAGCRRVHVVDFGIKQGMQWPALLQALALRPGGPPSFRLTGVGPPQPDETDALQQVGWKLAQFAHTIRVDFQYRGLVAATLADLEPFMLQPEGEEDPNEEPEVIAVNSVFEMHRLLAQPGALEKVLGTVRAVRPRIVTVVEQEANHNSGTFLDRFTESLHYYSTMFDSLEGGSSGGPSEVSSGAAAAPAAAGTDQVMSEVYLGRQICNVVACEGAERTERHETLGQWRNRLGNAGFETVHLGSNAYKQASTLLALFAGGDGYKVEEKEGCLTLGWHTRPLIATSAWRLAAP
;
A
#
# COMPACT_ATOMS: atom_id res chain seq x y z
N MET A 1 -12.22 -5.55 -12.45
CA MET A 1 -11.18 -6.27 -11.64
C MET A 1 -11.02 -7.73 -12.03
N ALA A 2 -12.07 -8.54 -12.09
CA ALA A 2 -11.98 -9.95 -12.52
C ALA A 2 -11.29 -10.13 -13.87
N ASN A 3 -11.56 -9.26 -14.85
CA ASN A 3 -10.95 -9.33 -16.19
C ASN A 3 -9.44 -9.03 -16.21
N VAL A 4 -8.93 -8.21 -15.32
CA VAL A 4 -7.48 -7.89 -15.25
C VAL A 4 -6.71 -9.08 -14.68
N MET A 5 -7.26 -9.75 -13.68
CA MET A 5 -6.64 -10.92 -13.07
C MET A 5 -6.76 -12.17 -13.95
N MET A 6 -7.84 -12.33 -14.70
CA MET A 6 -7.95 -13.37 -15.73
C MET A 6 -6.90 -13.22 -16.84
N LEU A 7 -6.61 -12.00 -17.26
CA LEU A 7 -5.54 -11.70 -18.22
C LEU A 7 -4.14 -12.03 -17.69
N PHE A 8 -3.91 -11.90 -16.38
CA PHE A 8 -2.66 -12.27 -15.73
C PHE A 8 -2.43 -13.79 -15.76
N LEU A 9 -3.44 -14.56 -15.35
CA LEU A 9 -3.36 -16.02 -15.29
C LEU A 9 -3.29 -16.67 -16.68
N GLN A 10 -3.97 -16.14 -17.68
CA GLN A 10 -3.93 -16.65 -19.06
C GLN A 10 -2.59 -16.38 -19.76
N ARG A 11 -1.82 -15.36 -19.36
CA ARG A 11 -0.51 -15.07 -19.90
C ARG A 11 0.61 -15.93 -19.29
N GLU A 12 0.49 -16.37 -18.06
CA GLU A 12 1.44 -17.31 -17.45
C GLU A 12 1.34 -18.69 -18.11
N ASP A 13 0.12 -19.21 -18.35
CA ASP A 13 -0.09 -20.48 -19.04
C ASP A 13 0.40 -20.47 -20.51
N ALA A 14 0.41 -19.31 -21.16
CA ALA A 14 0.90 -19.17 -22.53
C ALA A 14 2.45 -19.09 -22.61
N ARG A 15 3.12 -18.59 -21.57
CA ARG A 15 4.58 -18.49 -21.51
C ARG A 15 5.26 -19.78 -21.12
N ASP A 16 4.69 -20.56 -20.23
CA ASP A 16 5.24 -21.87 -19.82
C ASP A 16 5.24 -22.91 -20.97
N LYS A 17 4.43 -22.66 -21.99
CA LYS A 17 4.42 -23.48 -23.23
C LYS A 17 5.45 -23.05 -24.28
N SER A 18 6.05 -21.86 -24.16
CA SER A 18 6.99 -21.32 -25.16
C SER A 18 8.48 -21.48 -24.78
N GLU A 19 8.80 -21.85 -23.54
CA GLU A 19 10.17 -22.00 -23.05
C GLU A 19 10.78 -23.44 -23.22
N LYS A 20 10.09 -24.30 -23.96
CA LYS A 20 10.60 -25.66 -24.30
C LYS A 20 11.06 -25.77 -25.75
N ASP A 21 12.03 -24.94 -26.13
CA ASP A 21 12.82 -25.27 -27.32
C ASP A 21 14.24 -24.67 -27.20
N PRO A 22 15.30 -25.52 -27.08
CA PRO A 22 16.67 -25.04 -26.98
C PRO A 22 17.36 -25.17 -28.32
N GLY A 23 17.82 -24.08 -28.91
CA GLY A 23 18.63 -24.18 -30.14
C GLY A 23 19.37 -22.93 -30.58
N ALA A 24 20.69 -22.97 -30.38
CA ALA A 24 21.76 -22.48 -31.27
C ALA A 24 22.33 -21.05 -31.13
N THR A 25 23.56 -20.98 -30.58
CA THR A 25 24.83 -20.42 -31.15
C THR A 25 24.83 -18.96 -31.62
N GLY A 26 25.65 -18.03 -31.12
CA GLY A 26 27.08 -18.00 -31.02
C GLY A 26 27.64 -16.65 -31.48
N ARG A 27 28.79 -16.23 -30.89
CA ARG A 27 29.81 -15.20 -31.25
C ARG A 27 29.66 -13.82 -30.57
N ASP A 28 30.48 -13.54 -29.66
CA ASP A 28 31.85 -12.98 -29.47
C ASP A 28 32.18 -11.69 -30.25
N GLU A 29 32.61 -10.68 -29.48
CA GLU A 29 33.62 -9.61 -29.67
C GLU A 29 33.19 -8.40 -28.83
N GLY A 30 33.92 -7.95 -27.80
CA GLY A 30 35.24 -7.41 -27.81
C GLY A 30 35.23 -5.91 -27.54
N GLY A 31 35.67 -5.46 -26.36
CA GLY A 31 36.46 -4.25 -26.28
C GLY A 31 35.97 -2.99 -25.59
N LYS A 32 36.67 -2.69 -24.51
CA LYS A 32 37.14 -1.37 -24.00
C LYS A 32 36.45 -0.70 -22.84
N GLU A 33 37.10 -0.83 -21.68
CA GLU A 33 37.11 0.08 -20.55
C GLU A 33 37.39 1.52 -20.97
N LYS A 34 36.62 2.46 -20.43
CA LYS A 34 37.06 3.83 -20.17
C LYS A 34 36.58 4.28 -18.80
N GLY A 35 37.53 4.54 -17.91
CA GLY A 35 37.34 5.13 -16.61
C GLY A 35 36.64 6.48 -16.67
N GLY A 36 35.60 6.63 -15.90
CA GLY A 36 34.84 7.86 -15.73
C GLY A 36 34.86 8.32 -14.28
N VAL A 37 35.53 9.43 -14.06
CA VAL A 37 35.69 10.19 -12.81
C VAL A 37 34.36 10.41 -12.13
N SER A 38 34.22 9.96 -10.87
CA SER A 38 33.14 10.24 -9.96
C SER A 38 33.00 11.75 -9.71
N LYS A 39 32.04 12.40 -10.37
CA LYS A 39 31.61 13.75 -10.03
C LYS A 39 30.73 13.70 -8.77
N ARG A 40 31.30 14.12 -7.62
CA ARG A 40 30.52 14.49 -6.44
C ARG A 40 29.40 15.44 -6.85
N VAL A 41 28.18 14.98 -6.83
CA VAL A 41 26.98 15.82 -7.00
C VAL A 41 26.88 16.71 -5.75
N ARG A 42 27.36 17.95 -5.85
CA ARG A 42 27.07 19.00 -4.84
C ARG A 42 25.55 19.16 -4.80
N GLY A 43 24.94 18.87 -3.66
CA GLY A 43 23.51 19.06 -3.44
C GLY A 43 23.08 20.47 -3.88
N ARG A 44 22.06 20.53 -4.72
CA ARG A 44 21.51 21.82 -5.17
C ARG A 44 20.92 22.55 -3.96
N PRO A 45 21.10 23.88 -3.82
CA PRO A 45 20.55 24.63 -2.70
C PRO A 45 19.02 24.52 -2.63
N MET A 46 18.48 24.46 -1.42
CA MET A 46 17.07 24.19 -1.08
C MET A 46 16.07 25.04 -1.90
N TRP A 47 16.35 26.34 -2.09
CA TRP A 47 15.46 27.22 -2.86
C TRP A 47 15.32 26.80 -4.34
N ARG A 48 16.33 26.20 -4.95
CA ARG A 48 16.22 25.65 -6.32
C ARG A 48 15.27 24.43 -6.38
N ARG A 49 15.24 23.63 -5.32
CA ARG A 49 14.34 22.48 -5.24
C ARG A 49 12.86 22.90 -5.12
N ILE A 50 12.58 23.96 -4.35
CA ILE A 50 11.25 24.56 -4.23
C ILE A 50 10.76 25.10 -5.58
N LEU A 51 11.64 25.66 -6.41
CA LEU A 51 11.27 26.17 -7.74
C LEU A 51 10.86 25.07 -8.74
N PHE A 52 11.32 23.83 -8.55
CA PHE A 52 10.99 22.71 -9.42
C PHE A 52 9.80 21.88 -8.93
N ALA A 53 9.25 22.16 -7.74
CA ALA A 53 8.03 21.53 -7.29
C ALA A 53 6.84 21.94 -8.18
N SER A 54 5.86 21.03 -8.38
CA SER A 54 4.66 21.36 -9.13
C SER A 54 3.96 22.59 -8.55
N LYS A 55 3.30 23.41 -9.36
CA LYS A 55 2.56 24.59 -8.87
C LYS A 55 1.58 24.23 -7.77
N LYS A 56 0.94 23.07 -7.90
CA LYS A 56 -0.09 22.55 -6.99
C LYS A 56 0.47 22.19 -5.64
N THR A 57 1.53 21.38 -5.61
CA THR A 57 2.21 21.00 -4.36
C THR A 57 2.67 22.25 -3.62
N ARG A 58 3.27 23.22 -4.33
CA ARG A 58 3.71 24.49 -3.72
C ARG A 58 2.54 25.25 -3.10
N SER A 59 1.43 25.38 -3.82
CA SER A 59 0.26 26.12 -3.33
C SER A 59 -0.33 25.47 -2.08
N ILE A 60 -0.53 24.15 -2.10
CA ILE A 60 -1.07 23.41 -0.96
C ILE A 60 -0.13 23.52 0.25
N MET A 61 1.17 23.32 0.06
CA MET A 61 2.13 23.35 1.15
C MET A 61 2.35 24.75 1.71
N ILE A 62 2.38 25.78 0.86
CA ILE A 62 2.49 27.17 1.32
C ILE A 62 1.25 27.56 2.12
N LEU A 63 0.07 27.21 1.65
CA LEU A 63 -1.16 27.50 2.37
C LEU A 63 -1.16 26.85 3.76
N ASN A 64 -0.83 25.55 3.84
CA ASN A 64 -0.78 24.83 5.11
C ASN A 64 0.33 25.37 6.04
N ALA A 65 1.50 25.73 5.49
CA ALA A 65 2.57 26.34 6.28
C ALA A 65 2.18 27.73 6.84
N LEU A 66 1.45 28.53 6.07
CA LEU A 66 0.93 29.83 6.54
C LEU A 66 -0.08 29.63 7.67
N THR A 67 -0.94 28.64 7.61
CA THR A 67 -1.87 28.32 8.70
C THR A 67 -1.14 28.00 10.01
N VAL A 68 -0.02 27.25 9.95
CA VAL A 68 0.81 26.98 11.13
C VAL A 68 1.47 28.25 11.67
N ILE A 69 1.99 29.11 10.79
CA ILE A 69 2.75 30.31 11.19
C ILE A 69 1.83 31.39 11.80
N TYR A 70 0.66 31.57 11.24
CA TYR A 70 -0.25 32.65 11.66
C TYR A 70 -1.29 32.21 12.71
N GLY A 71 -1.31 30.92 13.10
CA GLY A 71 -2.15 30.43 14.20
C GLY A 71 -3.65 30.60 13.98
N GLU A 72 -4.10 30.84 12.74
CA GLU A 72 -5.50 30.76 12.41
C GLU A 72 -5.88 29.28 12.45
N ALA A 73 -6.81 28.95 13.38
CA ALA A 73 -7.47 27.65 13.37
C ALA A 73 -7.98 27.44 11.95
N GLY A 74 -7.60 26.30 11.36
CA GLY A 74 -8.15 25.90 10.06
C GLY A 74 -9.67 26.04 10.13
N PRO A 75 -10.37 26.26 9.01
CA PRO A 75 -11.81 26.43 9.02
C PRO A 75 -12.41 25.31 9.85
N GLU A 76 -13.16 25.68 10.91
CA GLU A 76 -13.94 24.73 11.67
C GLU A 76 -14.72 23.91 10.66
N ALA A 77 -14.35 22.62 10.55
CA ALA A 77 -15.05 21.73 9.65
C ALA A 77 -16.51 21.73 10.10
N PRO A 78 -17.46 22.08 9.24
CA PRO A 78 -18.86 21.96 9.61
C PRO A 78 -19.11 20.52 10.05
N ASP A 79 -20.07 20.32 10.94
CA ASP A 79 -20.54 19.04 11.51
C ASP A 79 -21.02 18.08 10.40
N SER A 80 -20.08 17.53 9.64
CA SER A 80 -20.33 16.75 8.41
C SER A 80 -19.70 15.36 8.45
N SER A 81 -19.57 14.77 9.64
CA SER A 81 -18.82 13.52 9.85
C SER A 81 -19.22 12.37 8.91
N LEU A 82 -20.50 12.27 8.56
CA LEU A 82 -21.00 11.24 7.63
C LEU A 82 -20.65 11.51 6.17
N LEU A 83 -20.83 12.76 5.74
CA LEU A 83 -20.48 13.18 4.38
C LEU A 83 -18.96 13.09 4.19
N ASP A 84 -18.17 13.37 5.24
CA ASP A 84 -16.72 13.26 5.22
C ASP A 84 -16.24 11.80 5.12
N ALA A 85 -16.88 10.85 5.80
CA ALA A 85 -16.56 9.43 5.72
C ALA A 85 -16.88 8.88 4.32
N ALA A 86 -18.09 9.09 3.80
CA ALA A 86 -18.49 8.67 2.46
C ALA A 86 -17.62 9.31 1.37
N PHE A 87 -17.25 10.58 1.56
CA PHE A 87 -16.35 11.28 0.63
C PHE A 87 -14.91 10.76 0.71
N ALA A 88 -14.42 10.42 1.90
CA ALA A 88 -13.11 9.79 2.07
C ALA A 88 -13.04 8.42 1.37
N ASP A 89 -14.11 7.63 1.47
CA ASP A 89 -14.23 6.36 0.77
C ASP A 89 -14.25 6.52 -0.75
N LEU A 90 -14.96 7.51 -1.26
CA LEU A 90 -14.98 7.84 -2.68
C LEU A 90 -13.59 8.26 -3.17
N LEU A 91 -12.89 9.13 -2.42
CA LEU A 91 -11.53 9.56 -2.72
C LEU A 91 -10.56 8.38 -2.74
N HIS A 92 -10.67 7.47 -1.76
CA HIS A 92 -9.83 6.28 -1.69
C HIS A 92 -10.08 5.34 -2.86
N ALA A 93 -11.35 5.09 -3.22
CA ALA A 93 -11.71 4.26 -4.36
C ALA A 93 -11.20 4.88 -5.67
N HIS A 94 -11.34 6.20 -5.82
CA HIS A 94 -10.84 6.92 -6.98
C HIS A 94 -9.31 6.84 -7.08
N PHE A 95 -8.58 7.08 -5.98
CA PHE A 95 -7.13 6.96 -5.93
C PHE A 95 -6.66 5.53 -6.23
N TYR A 96 -7.43 4.51 -5.79
CA TYR A 96 -7.17 3.12 -6.15
C TYR A 96 -7.27 2.87 -7.66
N GLU A 97 -8.26 3.45 -8.35
CA GLU A 97 -8.44 3.21 -9.78
C GLU A 97 -7.49 4.03 -10.66
N SER A 98 -7.19 5.25 -10.28
CA SER A 98 -6.45 6.21 -11.11
C SER A 98 -4.92 6.05 -11.05
N CYS A 99 -4.37 5.37 -10.02
CA CYS A 99 -2.91 5.23 -9.89
C CYS A 99 -2.48 3.86 -9.35
N PRO A 100 -1.22 3.45 -9.54
CA PRO A 100 -0.76 2.10 -9.20
C PRO A 100 -0.49 1.87 -7.72
N TYR A 101 -0.44 2.89 -6.87
CA TYR A 101 0.12 2.80 -5.52
C TYR A 101 -0.59 1.80 -4.61
N LEU A 102 -1.92 1.92 -4.47
CA LEU A 102 -2.72 1.01 -3.66
C LEU A 102 -2.77 -0.40 -4.27
N LYS A 103 -2.82 -0.49 -5.60
CA LYS A 103 -2.78 -1.80 -6.28
C LYS A 103 -1.43 -2.49 -6.06
N PHE A 104 -0.31 -1.76 -6.18
CA PHE A 104 1.01 -2.28 -5.84
C PHE A 104 1.06 -2.80 -4.39
N ALA A 105 0.58 -1.99 -3.43
CA ALA A 105 0.53 -2.38 -2.02
C ALA A 105 -0.24 -3.68 -1.81
N HIS A 106 -1.45 -3.77 -2.37
CA HIS A 106 -2.31 -4.93 -2.23
C HIS A 106 -1.74 -6.17 -2.90
N PHE A 107 -1.23 -6.07 -4.13
CA PHE A 107 -0.72 -7.24 -4.86
C PHE A 107 0.56 -7.79 -4.25
N THR A 108 1.49 -6.94 -3.84
CA THR A 108 2.75 -7.39 -3.23
C THR A 108 2.52 -8.02 -1.85
N ALA A 109 1.65 -7.45 -1.03
CA ALA A 109 1.26 -8.04 0.26
C ALA A 109 0.51 -9.37 0.06
N ASN A 110 -0.47 -9.41 -0.86
CA ASN A 110 -1.22 -10.63 -1.17
C ASN A 110 -0.32 -11.77 -1.65
N GLN A 111 0.69 -11.48 -2.48
CA GLN A 111 1.62 -12.50 -2.95
C GLN A 111 2.43 -13.10 -1.80
N ALA A 112 2.91 -12.26 -0.88
CA ALA A 112 3.64 -12.72 0.30
C ALA A 112 2.76 -13.60 1.21
N ILE A 113 1.50 -13.20 1.42
CA ILE A 113 0.51 -13.97 2.20
C ILE A 113 0.20 -15.29 1.50
N LEU A 114 -0.02 -15.28 0.19
CA LEU A 114 -0.31 -16.47 -0.61
C LEU A 114 0.82 -17.50 -0.52
N GLU A 115 2.07 -17.06 -0.62
CA GLU A 115 3.26 -17.91 -0.48
C GLU A 115 3.39 -18.47 0.95
N ALA A 116 3.13 -17.67 1.97
CA ALA A 116 3.14 -18.11 3.36
C ALA A 116 2.05 -19.14 3.68
N PHE A 117 0.93 -19.10 2.95
CA PHE A 117 -0.19 -20.03 3.09
C PHE A 117 -0.09 -21.26 2.19
N ALA A 118 1.04 -21.46 1.50
CA ALA A 118 1.23 -22.63 0.66
C ALA A 118 1.06 -23.94 1.47
N GLY A 119 0.18 -24.83 1.00
CA GLY A 119 -0.11 -26.10 1.66
C GLY A 119 -1.01 -26.04 2.89
N CYS A 120 -1.35 -24.86 3.41
CA CYS A 120 -2.22 -24.72 4.57
C CYS A 120 -3.69 -24.94 4.20
N ARG A 121 -4.45 -25.64 5.03
CA ARG A 121 -5.89 -25.89 4.82
C ARG A 121 -6.80 -24.91 5.54
N ARG A 122 -6.33 -24.34 6.64
CA ARG A 122 -7.03 -23.34 7.45
C ARG A 122 -6.16 -22.12 7.59
N VAL A 123 -6.64 -20.97 7.13
CA VAL A 123 -5.86 -19.73 7.10
C VAL A 123 -6.68 -18.56 7.61
N HIS A 124 -6.03 -17.68 8.35
CA HIS A 124 -6.65 -16.52 8.94
C HIS A 124 -5.81 -15.27 8.62
N VAL A 125 -6.43 -14.26 8.05
CA VAL A 125 -5.82 -12.95 7.88
C VAL A 125 -6.43 -11.97 8.87
N VAL A 126 -5.56 -11.27 9.61
CA VAL A 126 -5.92 -10.09 10.40
C VAL A 126 -5.48 -8.86 9.63
N ASP A 127 -6.42 -8.02 9.25
CA ASP A 127 -6.18 -6.82 8.45
C ASP A 127 -6.34 -5.54 9.28
N PHE A 128 -5.25 -4.84 9.48
CA PHE A 128 -5.20 -3.56 10.17
C PHE A 128 -5.59 -2.42 9.22
N GLY A 129 -6.87 -2.18 9.06
CA GLY A 129 -7.38 -1.13 8.17
C GLY A 129 -8.05 -1.66 6.92
N ILE A 130 -9.04 -2.53 7.12
CA ILE A 130 -9.75 -3.20 6.02
C ILE A 130 -10.42 -2.23 5.03
N LYS A 131 -10.82 -1.03 5.50
CA LYS A 131 -11.53 -0.04 4.69
C LYS A 131 -12.68 -0.69 3.89
N GLN A 132 -12.63 -0.61 2.57
CA GLN A 132 -13.64 -1.19 1.67
C GLN A 132 -13.34 -2.64 1.27
N GLY A 133 -12.31 -3.28 1.81
CA GLY A 133 -11.94 -4.66 1.54
C GLY A 133 -11.42 -4.93 0.12
N MET A 134 -11.01 -3.90 -0.62
CA MET A 134 -10.60 -4.00 -2.04
C MET A 134 -9.39 -4.92 -2.29
N GLN A 135 -8.58 -5.18 -1.27
CA GLN A 135 -7.43 -6.09 -1.35
C GLN A 135 -7.86 -7.55 -1.51
N TRP A 136 -8.92 -7.97 -0.82
CA TRP A 136 -9.20 -9.37 -0.53
C TRP A 136 -9.81 -10.18 -1.67
N PRO A 137 -10.61 -9.62 -2.61
CA PRO A 137 -11.10 -10.39 -3.76
C PRO A 137 -9.98 -11.02 -4.58
N ALA A 138 -8.84 -10.33 -4.72
CA ALA A 138 -7.69 -10.84 -5.46
C ALA A 138 -7.03 -12.04 -4.75
N LEU A 139 -6.85 -11.96 -3.42
CA LEU A 139 -6.29 -13.08 -2.64
C LEU A 139 -7.25 -14.27 -2.63
N LEU A 140 -8.54 -14.05 -2.39
CA LEU A 140 -9.57 -15.11 -2.43
C LEU A 140 -9.57 -15.87 -3.77
N GLN A 141 -9.46 -15.13 -4.88
CA GLN A 141 -9.39 -15.75 -6.21
C GLN A 141 -8.11 -16.56 -6.40
N ALA A 142 -6.95 -16.05 -5.93
CA ALA A 142 -5.69 -16.78 -6.00
C ALA A 142 -5.73 -18.06 -5.15
N LEU A 143 -6.32 -18.01 -3.95
CA LEU A 143 -6.50 -19.18 -3.09
C LEU A 143 -7.47 -20.21 -3.69
N ALA A 144 -8.52 -19.75 -4.40
CA ALA A 144 -9.47 -20.65 -5.08
C ALA A 144 -8.82 -21.45 -6.23
N LEU A 145 -7.82 -20.86 -6.89
CA LEU A 145 -7.15 -21.44 -8.06
C LEU A 145 -5.88 -22.24 -7.72
N ARG A 146 -5.47 -22.26 -6.45
CA ARG A 146 -4.23 -22.95 -6.06
C ARG A 146 -4.34 -24.48 -6.22
N PRO A 147 -3.22 -25.17 -6.50
CA PRO A 147 -3.17 -26.63 -6.48
C PRO A 147 -3.60 -27.18 -5.11
N GLY A 148 -4.46 -28.21 -5.09
CA GLY A 148 -4.99 -28.82 -3.87
C GLY A 148 -6.31 -28.19 -3.35
N GLY A 149 -6.83 -27.21 -4.04
CA GLY A 149 -8.10 -26.54 -3.73
C GLY A 149 -7.98 -25.38 -2.73
N PRO A 150 -9.06 -24.62 -2.52
CA PRO A 150 -9.08 -23.50 -1.59
C PRO A 150 -8.95 -23.97 -0.13
N PRO A 151 -8.33 -23.16 0.75
CA PRO A 151 -8.40 -23.38 2.19
C PRO A 151 -9.76 -22.91 2.74
N SER A 152 -10.08 -23.27 3.98
CA SER A 152 -11.00 -22.48 4.79
C SER A 152 -10.29 -21.15 5.12
N PHE A 153 -10.91 -20.03 4.75
CA PHE A 153 -10.31 -18.70 4.84
C PHE A 153 -11.10 -17.82 5.80
N ARG A 154 -10.45 -17.40 6.87
CA ARG A 154 -10.98 -16.43 7.82
C ARG A 154 -10.34 -15.06 7.60
N LEU A 155 -11.15 -14.01 7.67
CA LEU A 155 -10.70 -12.63 7.61
C LEU A 155 -11.24 -11.86 8.82
N THR A 156 -10.33 -11.34 9.64
CA THR A 156 -10.66 -10.36 10.68
C THR A 156 -10.24 -8.97 10.19
N GLY A 157 -11.22 -8.11 9.92
CA GLY A 157 -10.98 -6.75 9.48
C GLY A 157 -11.12 -5.77 10.63
N VAL A 158 -10.10 -4.94 10.88
CA VAL A 158 -10.13 -3.87 11.86
C VAL A 158 -10.48 -2.55 11.21
N GLY A 159 -11.40 -1.79 11.78
CA GLY A 159 -11.79 -0.46 11.31
C GLY A 159 -12.19 0.47 12.43
N PRO A 160 -12.23 1.79 12.18
CA PRO A 160 -12.63 2.78 13.16
C PRO A 160 -14.14 2.70 13.46
N PRO A 161 -14.59 3.19 14.62
CA PRO A 161 -16.00 3.38 14.91
C PRO A 161 -16.62 4.34 13.88
N GLN A 162 -17.83 4.04 13.46
CA GLN A 162 -18.59 4.87 12.54
C GLN A 162 -19.52 5.82 13.31
N PRO A 163 -19.63 7.10 12.91
CA PRO A 163 -20.39 8.10 13.65
C PRO A 163 -21.91 7.90 13.59
N ASP A 164 -22.40 7.14 12.62
CA ASP A 164 -23.83 6.92 12.33
C ASP A 164 -24.34 5.54 12.75
N GLU A 165 -23.58 4.80 13.57
CA GLU A 165 -23.88 3.42 13.95
C GLU A 165 -24.11 2.48 12.75
N THR A 166 -23.69 2.88 11.53
CA THR A 166 -23.74 1.99 10.37
C THR A 166 -22.76 0.86 10.57
N ASP A 167 -23.18 -0.34 10.23
CA ASP A 167 -22.32 -1.52 10.29
C ASP A 167 -21.49 -1.65 9.01
N ALA A 168 -20.70 -0.60 8.72
CA ALA A 168 -19.88 -0.53 7.50
C ALA A 168 -18.90 -1.71 7.39
N LEU A 169 -18.31 -2.15 8.52
CA LEU A 169 -17.44 -3.32 8.54
C LEU A 169 -18.21 -4.59 8.17
N GLN A 170 -19.41 -4.77 8.69
CA GLN A 170 -20.25 -5.93 8.36
C GLN A 170 -20.69 -5.93 6.89
N GLN A 171 -20.96 -4.76 6.31
CA GLN A 171 -21.27 -4.64 4.89
C GLN A 171 -20.08 -5.06 4.01
N VAL A 172 -18.84 -4.75 4.39
CA VAL A 172 -17.65 -5.26 3.71
C VAL A 172 -17.61 -6.79 3.78
N GLY A 173 -17.86 -7.35 4.98
CA GLY A 173 -17.91 -8.79 5.20
C GLY A 173 -18.94 -9.48 4.31
N TRP A 174 -20.16 -8.94 4.21
CA TRP A 174 -21.21 -9.51 3.35
C TRP A 174 -20.83 -9.51 1.87
N LYS A 175 -20.25 -8.41 1.37
CA LYS A 175 -19.79 -8.32 -0.02
C LYS A 175 -18.69 -9.35 -0.31
N LEU A 176 -17.74 -9.51 0.60
CA LEU A 176 -16.67 -10.50 0.46
C LEU A 176 -17.19 -11.94 0.58
N ALA A 177 -18.12 -12.21 1.50
CA ALA A 177 -18.75 -13.53 1.64
C ALA A 177 -19.55 -13.90 0.38
N GLN A 178 -20.28 -12.96 -0.20
CA GLN A 178 -20.99 -13.17 -1.45
C GLN A 178 -20.02 -13.50 -2.61
N PHE A 179 -18.90 -12.78 -2.68
CA PHE A 179 -17.86 -13.07 -3.67
C PHE A 179 -17.22 -14.44 -3.44
N ALA A 180 -16.82 -14.77 -2.20
CA ALA A 180 -16.24 -16.06 -1.84
C ALA A 180 -17.17 -17.23 -2.19
N HIS A 181 -18.46 -17.08 -1.94
CA HIS A 181 -19.47 -18.06 -2.33
C HIS A 181 -19.49 -18.32 -3.85
N THR A 182 -19.38 -17.28 -4.68
CA THR A 182 -19.36 -17.43 -6.15
C THR A 182 -18.15 -18.22 -6.66
N ILE A 183 -17.02 -18.12 -5.97
CA ILE A 183 -15.77 -18.83 -6.30
C ILE A 183 -15.55 -20.09 -5.45
N ARG A 184 -16.55 -20.50 -4.65
CA ARG A 184 -16.56 -21.71 -3.82
C ARG A 184 -15.42 -21.79 -2.80
N VAL A 185 -15.10 -20.69 -2.17
CA VAL A 185 -14.17 -20.62 -1.03
C VAL A 185 -15.01 -20.62 0.26
N ASP A 186 -14.68 -21.52 1.19
CA ASP A 186 -15.20 -21.46 2.55
C ASP A 186 -14.63 -20.22 3.25
N PHE A 187 -15.51 -19.26 3.56
CA PHE A 187 -15.13 -17.93 4.01
C PHE A 187 -15.86 -17.50 5.26
N GLN A 188 -15.09 -17.06 6.24
CA GLN A 188 -15.60 -16.49 7.48
C GLN A 188 -15.08 -15.07 7.64
N TYR A 189 -15.93 -14.15 8.08
CA TYR A 189 -15.59 -12.77 8.30
C TYR A 189 -15.94 -12.31 9.72
N ARG A 190 -15.03 -11.53 10.30
CA ARG A 190 -15.22 -10.87 11.59
C ARG A 190 -14.77 -9.41 11.47
N GLY A 191 -15.66 -8.48 11.78
CA GLY A 191 -15.33 -7.05 11.91
C GLY A 191 -14.98 -6.70 13.35
N LEU A 192 -13.85 -6.05 13.58
CA LEU A 192 -13.44 -5.49 14.87
C LEU A 192 -13.45 -3.96 14.79
N VAL A 193 -14.25 -3.33 15.61
CA VAL A 193 -14.26 -1.87 15.75
C VAL A 193 -13.25 -1.47 16.81
N ALA A 194 -12.27 -0.66 16.44
CA ALA A 194 -11.27 -0.11 17.34
C ALA A 194 -11.00 1.36 17.01
N ALA A 195 -10.96 2.23 18.00
CA ALA A 195 -10.63 3.63 17.81
C ALA A 195 -9.15 3.80 17.41
N THR A 196 -8.29 2.97 17.95
CA THR A 196 -6.88 2.83 17.55
C THR A 196 -6.48 1.36 17.55
N LEU A 197 -5.52 0.99 16.72
CA LEU A 197 -4.95 -0.38 16.74
C LEU A 197 -4.34 -0.73 18.10
N ALA A 198 -3.95 0.26 18.89
CA ALA A 198 -3.44 0.03 20.24
C ALA A 198 -4.51 -0.44 21.24
N ASP A 199 -5.80 -0.39 20.89
CA ASP A 199 -6.88 -0.95 21.71
C ASP A 199 -7.02 -2.47 21.54
N LEU A 200 -6.35 -3.05 20.53
CA LEU A 200 -6.42 -4.48 20.26
C LEU A 200 -5.62 -5.29 21.27
N GLU A 201 -6.27 -6.31 21.80
CA GLU A 201 -5.64 -7.30 22.69
C GLU A 201 -5.48 -8.65 21.94
N PRO A 202 -4.50 -9.49 22.32
CA PRO A 202 -4.23 -10.75 21.60
C PRO A 202 -5.45 -11.67 21.46
N PHE A 203 -6.29 -11.77 22.48
CA PHE A 203 -7.49 -12.63 22.46
C PHE A 203 -8.52 -12.17 21.41
N MET A 204 -8.54 -10.88 21.08
CA MET A 204 -9.44 -10.34 20.04
C MET A 204 -9.04 -10.80 18.63
N LEU A 205 -7.79 -11.17 18.43
CA LEU A 205 -7.22 -11.55 17.14
C LEU A 205 -7.15 -13.08 16.98
N GLN A 206 -7.40 -13.83 18.03
CA GLN A 206 -7.41 -15.29 18.00
C GLN A 206 -8.77 -15.83 17.53
N PRO A 207 -8.82 -17.08 17.04
CA PRO A 207 -10.06 -17.77 16.76
C PRO A 207 -10.98 -17.82 17.97
N GLU A 208 -12.28 -17.72 17.77
CA GLU A 208 -13.28 -17.96 18.80
C GLU A 208 -13.51 -19.46 18.96
N GLY A 209 -13.49 -19.95 20.19
CA GLY A 209 -13.75 -21.37 20.53
C GLY A 209 -12.48 -22.16 20.85
N GLU A 210 -12.69 -23.36 21.39
CA GLU A 210 -11.63 -24.33 21.63
C GLU A 210 -11.14 -24.89 20.29
N GLU A 211 -9.82 -24.94 20.07
CA GLU A 211 -9.27 -25.63 18.91
C GLU A 211 -9.58 -27.14 19.03
N ASP A 212 -10.23 -27.70 18.02
CA ASP A 212 -10.39 -29.15 17.95
C ASP A 212 -9.01 -29.78 17.74
N PRO A 213 -8.54 -30.62 18.69
CA PRO A 213 -7.21 -31.22 18.59
C PRO A 213 -7.05 -32.15 17.36
N ASN A 214 -8.14 -32.48 16.69
CA ASN A 214 -8.13 -33.29 15.46
C ASN A 214 -8.11 -32.44 14.17
N GLU A 215 -8.29 -31.12 14.27
CA GLU A 215 -8.20 -30.23 13.13
C GLU A 215 -6.77 -29.66 12.96
N GLU A 216 -6.40 -29.41 11.70
CA GLU A 216 -5.14 -28.72 11.43
C GLU A 216 -5.16 -27.31 12.05
N PRO A 217 -4.07 -26.86 12.68
CA PRO A 217 -4.03 -25.53 13.29
C PRO A 217 -4.22 -24.44 12.24
N GLU A 218 -4.93 -23.38 12.62
CA GLU A 218 -5.13 -22.21 11.76
C GLU A 218 -3.84 -21.41 11.62
N VAL A 219 -3.45 -21.11 10.39
CA VAL A 219 -2.23 -20.34 10.11
C VAL A 219 -2.59 -18.88 9.92
N ILE A 220 -1.98 -18.01 10.74
CA ILE A 220 -2.32 -16.59 10.83
C ILE A 220 -1.34 -15.75 10.01
N ALA A 221 -1.87 -14.79 9.26
CA ALA A 221 -1.13 -13.67 8.68
C ALA A 221 -1.69 -12.35 9.23
N VAL A 222 -0.80 -11.38 9.48
CA VAL A 222 -1.21 -10.01 9.82
C VAL A 222 -0.83 -9.10 8.66
N ASN A 223 -1.78 -8.25 8.24
CA ASN A 223 -1.62 -7.33 7.12
C ASN A 223 -1.84 -5.89 7.58
N SER A 224 -0.97 -4.99 7.16
CA SER A 224 -1.11 -3.55 7.38
C SER A 224 -0.70 -2.79 6.12
N VAL A 225 -1.64 -2.00 5.60
CA VAL A 225 -1.41 -1.12 4.46
C VAL A 225 -1.74 0.31 4.85
N PHE A 226 -0.69 1.13 5.03
CA PHE A 226 -0.76 2.55 5.40
C PHE A 226 -1.49 2.83 6.74
N GLU A 227 -1.28 1.97 7.74
CA GLU A 227 -1.89 2.16 9.06
C GLU A 227 -0.87 2.22 10.21
N MET A 228 0.30 1.55 10.10
CA MET A 228 1.24 1.49 11.23
C MET A 228 1.92 2.82 11.53
N HIS A 229 2.16 3.67 10.52
CA HIS A 229 2.76 4.99 10.73
C HIS A 229 1.92 5.88 11.66
N ARG A 230 0.60 5.67 11.71
CA ARG A 230 -0.31 6.44 12.58
C ARG A 230 -0.10 6.16 14.06
N LEU A 231 0.36 4.96 14.40
CA LEU A 231 0.68 4.58 15.77
C LEU A 231 1.82 5.43 16.35
N LEU A 232 2.67 5.99 15.48
CA LEU A 232 3.76 6.86 15.91
C LEU A 232 3.30 8.23 16.46
N ALA A 233 2.02 8.54 16.35
CA ALA A 233 1.42 9.74 16.95
C ALA A 233 1.32 9.65 18.48
N GLN A 234 1.25 8.42 19.02
CA GLN A 234 1.10 8.17 20.44
C GLN A 234 2.29 7.34 20.96
N PRO A 235 3.02 7.83 21.97
CA PRO A 235 4.13 7.08 22.56
C PRO A 235 3.70 5.69 23.07
N GLY A 236 4.44 4.66 22.72
CA GLY A 236 4.20 3.27 23.16
C GLY A 236 3.10 2.53 22.38
N ALA A 237 2.32 3.19 21.53
CA ALA A 237 1.23 2.54 20.78
C ALA A 237 1.75 1.50 19.80
N LEU A 238 2.80 1.81 19.06
CA LEU A 238 3.42 0.85 18.13
C LEU A 238 3.97 -0.37 18.85
N GLU A 239 4.69 -0.16 19.96
CA GLU A 239 5.27 -1.22 20.77
C GLU A 239 4.18 -2.14 21.33
N LYS A 240 3.04 -1.58 21.77
CA LYS A 240 1.89 -2.36 22.23
C LYS A 240 1.31 -3.21 21.10
N VAL A 241 1.07 -2.63 19.92
CA VAL A 241 0.55 -3.37 18.76
C VAL A 241 1.50 -4.46 18.31
N LEU A 242 2.82 -4.20 18.25
CA LEU A 242 3.81 -5.23 17.90
C LEU A 242 3.86 -6.33 18.96
N GLY A 243 3.66 -6.02 20.23
CA GLY A 243 3.51 -7.00 21.32
C GLY A 243 2.27 -7.89 21.13
N THR A 244 1.14 -7.30 20.78
CA THR A 244 -0.10 -8.02 20.44
C THR A 244 0.11 -8.95 19.22
N VAL A 245 0.74 -8.46 18.17
CA VAL A 245 1.07 -9.27 16.99
C VAL A 245 2.00 -10.44 17.33
N ARG A 246 3.01 -10.22 18.18
CA ARG A 246 3.89 -11.30 18.64
C ARG A 246 3.14 -12.38 19.41
N ALA A 247 2.19 -11.99 20.26
CA ALA A 247 1.41 -12.93 21.06
C ALA A 247 0.52 -13.85 20.21
N VAL A 248 0.05 -13.36 19.07
CA VAL A 248 -0.74 -14.13 18.10
C VAL A 248 0.10 -15.11 17.27
N ARG A 249 1.43 -14.94 17.24
CA ARG A 249 2.40 -15.79 16.52
C ARG A 249 2.08 -15.98 15.03
N PRO A 250 1.94 -14.91 14.24
CA PRO A 250 1.63 -15.05 12.83
C PRO A 250 2.76 -15.73 12.07
N ARG A 251 2.41 -16.47 11.03
CA ARG A 251 3.34 -17.04 10.04
C ARG A 251 4.06 -15.95 9.26
N ILE A 252 3.34 -14.86 8.98
CA ILE A 252 3.83 -13.71 8.24
C ILE A 252 3.12 -12.44 8.70
N VAL A 253 3.85 -11.33 8.70
CA VAL A 253 3.33 -9.97 8.86
C VAL A 253 3.72 -9.19 7.61
N THR A 254 2.75 -8.65 6.86
CA THR A 254 2.99 -7.77 5.73
C THR A 254 2.76 -6.33 6.13
N VAL A 255 3.73 -5.48 5.83
CA VAL A 255 3.69 -4.03 6.13
C VAL A 255 3.97 -3.27 4.86
N VAL A 256 3.03 -2.43 4.47
CA VAL A 256 3.20 -1.50 3.35
C VAL A 256 3.05 -0.08 3.85
N GLU A 257 4.08 0.74 3.60
CA GLU A 257 4.12 2.14 4.06
C GLU A 257 4.67 3.06 2.98
N GLN A 258 4.42 4.35 3.13
CA GLN A 258 5.04 5.38 2.30
C GLN A 258 6.53 5.48 2.63
N GLU A 259 7.38 5.47 1.60
CA GLU A 259 8.84 5.58 1.75
C GLU A 259 9.25 7.05 1.88
N ALA A 260 9.00 7.63 3.05
CA ALA A 260 9.24 9.03 3.36
C ALA A 260 9.65 9.21 4.82
N ASN A 261 10.29 10.32 5.15
CA ASN A 261 10.63 10.69 6.52
C ASN A 261 9.82 11.91 6.99
N HIS A 262 8.51 11.71 7.20
CA HIS A 262 7.62 12.75 7.71
C HIS A 262 7.53 12.78 9.25
N ASN A 263 8.27 11.89 9.93
CA ASN A 263 8.33 11.84 11.39
C ASN A 263 9.54 12.59 11.97
N SER A 264 10.25 13.40 11.15
CA SER A 264 11.36 14.24 11.64
C SER A 264 10.90 15.22 12.72
N GLY A 265 11.77 15.44 13.72
CA GLY A 265 11.51 16.31 14.85
C GLY A 265 11.41 17.79 14.50
N THR A 266 12.10 18.26 13.43
CA THR A 266 12.06 19.68 13.06
C THR A 266 11.00 19.94 11.99
N PHE A 267 10.27 21.04 12.13
CA PHE A 267 9.31 21.48 11.12
C PHE A 267 9.94 21.64 9.73
N LEU A 268 11.12 22.26 9.68
CA LEU A 268 11.78 22.54 8.40
C LEU A 268 12.19 21.26 7.64
N ASP A 269 12.72 20.27 8.34
CA ASP A 269 13.09 18.99 7.73
C ASP A 269 11.85 18.27 7.22
N ARG A 270 10.80 18.23 8.04
CA ARG A 270 9.50 17.61 7.71
C ARG A 270 8.84 18.31 6.53
N PHE A 271 8.82 19.64 6.52
CA PHE A 271 8.28 20.43 5.41
C PHE A 271 9.07 20.18 4.11
N THR A 272 10.40 20.19 4.19
CA THR A 272 11.26 19.97 3.02
C THR A 272 11.09 18.56 2.45
N GLU A 273 11.02 17.56 3.31
CA GLU A 273 10.79 16.17 2.89
C GLU A 273 9.40 16.00 2.25
N SER A 274 8.36 16.54 2.87
CA SER A 274 7.00 16.54 2.32
C SER A 274 6.93 17.21 0.94
N LEU A 275 7.58 18.36 0.79
CA LEU A 275 7.62 19.06 -0.48
C LEU A 275 8.21 18.18 -1.59
N HIS A 276 9.31 17.49 -1.31
CA HIS A 276 9.96 16.60 -2.28
C HIS A 276 9.12 15.35 -2.55
N TYR A 277 8.59 14.73 -1.50
CA TYR A 277 7.81 13.51 -1.63
C TYR A 277 6.54 13.73 -2.45
N TYR A 278 5.71 14.69 -2.03
CA TYR A 278 4.44 14.94 -2.70
C TYR A 278 4.60 15.58 -4.08
N SER A 279 5.66 16.36 -4.32
CA SER A 279 5.96 16.83 -5.68
C SER A 279 6.23 15.65 -6.63
N THR A 280 7.03 14.68 -6.18
CA THR A 280 7.30 13.48 -6.98
C THR A 280 6.01 12.66 -7.21
N MET A 281 5.16 12.56 -6.19
CA MET A 281 3.90 11.84 -6.32
C MET A 281 2.96 12.53 -7.32
N PHE A 282 2.79 13.86 -7.26
CA PHE A 282 2.00 14.60 -8.24
C PHE A 282 2.57 14.52 -9.65
N ASP A 283 3.91 14.61 -9.80
CA ASP A 283 4.56 14.45 -11.11
C ASP A 283 4.26 13.08 -11.72
N SER A 284 4.18 12.03 -10.88
CA SER A 284 3.84 10.68 -11.34
C SER A 284 2.37 10.55 -11.79
N LEU A 285 1.46 11.26 -11.13
CA LEU A 285 0.04 11.26 -11.50
C LEU A 285 -0.20 12.03 -12.82
N GLU A 286 0.53 13.11 -13.04
CA GLU A 286 0.48 13.90 -14.27
C GLU A 286 1.13 13.14 -15.46
N GLY A 287 2.27 12.49 -15.21
CA GLY A 287 3.00 11.71 -16.23
C GLY A 287 2.26 10.44 -16.67
N GLY A 288 1.57 9.77 -15.75
CA GLY A 288 0.77 8.58 -16.04
C GLY A 288 -0.49 8.85 -16.85
N SER A 289 -0.99 10.08 -16.84
CA SER A 289 -2.22 10.48 -17.55
C SER A 289 -2.00 10.81 -19.05
N SER A 290 -0.76 11.02 -19.49
CA SER A 290 -0.42 11.46 -20.85
C SER A 290 -0.15 10.34 -21.87
N GLY A 291 -0.21 9.06 -21.47
CA GLY A 291 0.23 7.90 -22.26
C GLY A 291 -0.88 7.00 -22.83
N GLY A 292 -2.09 7.48 -23.05
CA GLY A 292 -3.06 6.73 -23.87
C GLY A 292 -2.60 6.68 -25.32
N PRO A 293 -2.62 5.50 -26.01
CA PRO A 293 -2.33 5.45 -27.43
C PRO A 293 -3.33 6.32 -28.16
N SER A 294 -2.82 7.29 -28.91
CA SER A 294 -3.59 8.08 -29.85
C SER A 294 -4.05 7.15 -30.98
N GLU A 295 -5.12 6.38 -30.75
CA GLU A 295 -5.86 5.80 -31.86
C GLU A 295 -6.59 6.93 -32.56
N VAL A 296 -6.03 7.28 -33.71
CA VAL A 296 -6.71 8.05 -34.73
C VAL A 296 -7.89 7.21 -35.24
N SER A 297 -9.03 7.29 -34.53
CA SER A 297 -10.30 6.87 -35.08
C SER A 297 -11.31 8.01 -34.92
N SER A 298 -11.70 8.48 -36.05
CA SER A 298 -12.73 9.46 -36.39
C SER A 298 -13.86 9.62 -35.38
N GLY A 299 -14.03 10.82 -34.85
CA GLY A 299 -15.34 11.46 -34.71
C GLY A 299 -16.15 11.10 -33.47
N ALA A 300 -15.62 11.28 -32.26
CA ALA A 300 -16.41 11.71 -31.13
C ALA A 300 -15.48 12.44 -30.17
N ALA A 301 -15.70 13.70 -29.93
CA ALA A 301 -14.96 14.51 -28.99
C ALA A 301 -15.15 13.90 -27.58
N ALA A 302 -14.19 13.12 -27.09
CA ALA A 302 -14.12 12.74 -25.69
C ALA A 302 -13.90 14.02 -24.88
N ALA A 303 -14.83 14.31 -24.00
CA ALA A 303 -14.92 15.55 -23.26
C ALA A 303 -13.67 15.77 -22.39
N PRO A 304 -13.03 16.96 -22.43
CA PRO A 304 -11.89 17.31 -21.58
C PRO A 304 -12.24 17.40 -20.06
N ALA A 305 -13.48 17.13 -19.70
CA ALA A 305 -13.98 17.20 -18.31
C ALA A 305 -13.54 16.02 -17.41
N ALA A 306 -13.33 14.82 -17.95
CA ALA A 306 -12.99 13.65 -17.12
C ALA A 306 -11.56 13.72 -16.52
N ALA A 307 -10.57 14.10 -17.32
CA ALA A 307 -9.19 14.23 -16.87
C ALA A 307 -9.01 15.32 -15.79
N GLY A 308 -9.82 16.37 -15.79
CA GLY A 308 -9.82 17.41 -14.76
C GLY A 308 -10.37 16.93 -13.42
N THR A 309 -11.38 16.07 -13.44
CA THR A 309 -12.01 15.53 -12.22
C THR A 309 -11.07 14.57 -11.49
N ASP A 310 -10.43 13.67 -12.23
CA ASP A 310 -9.48 12.70 -11.70
C ASP A 310 -8.31 13.37 -10.97
N GLN A 311 -7.81 14.45 -11.55
CA GLN A 311 -6.74 15.22 -10.97
C GLN A 311 -7.17 15.94 -9.68
N VAL A 312 -8.36 16.54 -9.67
CA VAL A 312 -8.91 17.24 -8.48
C VAL A 312 -9.12 16.25 -7.33
N MET A 313 -9.64 15.06 -7.59
CA MET A 313 -9.87 14.05 -6.56
C MET A 313 -8.55 13.59 -5.93
N SER A 314 -7.52 13.34 -6.75
CA SER A 314 -6.19 12.98 -6.26
C SER A 314 -5.54 14.12 -5.47
N GLU A 315 -5.74 15.37 -5.86
CA GLU A 315 -5.29 16.56 -5.14
C GLU A 315 -5.94 16.68 -3.75
N VAL A 316 -7.23 16.41 -3.65
CA VAL A 316 -7.94 16.43 -2.36
C VAL A 316 -7.46 15.29 -1.46
N TYR A 317 -7.28 14.07 -2.01
CA TYR A 317 -6.79 12.92 -1.27
C TYR A 317 -5.41 13.17 -0.66
N LEU A 318 -4.46 13.58 -1.48
CA LEU A 318 -3.09 13.88 -1.04
C LEU A 318 -3.02 15.18 -0.21
N GLY A 319 -3.86 16.15 -0.50
CA GLY A 319 -3.93 17.41 0.22
C GLY A 319 -4.24 17.23 1.71
N ARG A 320 -5.11 16.29 2.07
CA ARG A 320 -5.40 15.93 3.46
C ARG A 320 -4.16 15.39 4.18
N GLN A 321 -3.40 14.52 3.55
CA GLN A 321 -2.15 14.00 4.11
C GLN A 321 -1.11 15.11 4.26
N ILE A 322 -0.92 15.94 3.24
CA ILE A 322 0.01 17.08 3.29
C ILE A 322 -0.37 18.02 4.44
N CYS A 323 -1.66 18.34 4.59
CA CYS A 323 -2.15 19.18 5.68
C CYS A 323 -1.77 18.58 7.04
N ASN A 324 -2.03 17.29 7.24
CA ASN A 324 -1.69 16.63 8.50
C ASN A 324 -0.17 16.64 8.77
N VAL A 325 0.67 16.33 7.78
CA VAL A 325 2.13 16.34 7.93
C VAL A 325 2.67 17.74 8.25
N VAL A 326 2.11 18.79 7.62
CA VAL A 326 2.69 20.14 7.68
C VAL A 326 2.04 20.99 8.76
N ALA A 327 0.70 20.92 8.90
CA ALA A 327 -0.07 21.81 9.76
C ALA A 327 -0.40 21.24 11.15
N CYS A 328 -0.42 19.90 11.33
CA CYS A 328 -0.70 19.31 12.62
C CYS A 328 0.55 19.05 13.45
N GLU A 329 0.42 19.08 14.77
CA GLU A 329 1.49 18.78 15.72
C GLU A 329 0.99 17.85 16.84
N GLY A 330 1.92 17.33 17.64
CA GLY A 330 1.57 16.44 18.75
C GLY A 330 0.81 15.17 18.29
N ALA A 331 -0.22 14.78 19.01
CA ALA A 331 -1.04 13.61 18.72
C ALA A 331 -1.96 13.79 17.50
N GLU A 332 -2.29 15.03 17.13
CA GLU A 332 -3.10 15.31 15.95
C GLU A 332 -2.37 15.05 14.64
N ARG A 333 -1.05 15.11 14.65
CA ARG A 333 -0.24 14.72 13.50
C ARG A 333 -0.11 13.21 13.46
N THR A 334 -0.98 12.56 12.71
CA THR A 334 -1.03 11.10 12.53
C THR A 334 -0.22 10.60 11.34
N GLU A 335 -0.05 11.42 10.30
CA GLU A 335 0.74 11.07 9.12
C GLU A 335 2.26 11.18 9.43
N ARG A 336 2.79 10.15 10.12
CA ARG A 336 4.17 10.07 10.60
C ARG A 336 4.98 9.02 9.84
N HIS A 337 4.98 9.16 8.52
CA HIS A 337 5.69 8.19 7.68
C HIS A 337 7.17 8.13 8.03
N GLU A 338 7.70 6.92 8.03
CA GLU A 338 9.12 6.60 8.22
C GLU A 338 9.64 5.78 7.05
N THR A 339 10.95 5.86 6.82
CA THR A 339 11.61 5.09 5.76
C THR A 339 11.65 3.60 6.08
N LEU A 340 11.81 2.76 5.05
CA LEU A 340 11.98 1.32 5.20
C LEU A 340 13.12 0.97 6.19
N GLY A 341 14.21 1.75 6.18
CA GLY A 341 15.29 1.56 7.15
C GLY A 341 14.87 1.80 8.60
N GLN A 342 14.03 2.81 8.85
CA GLN A 342 13.47 3.08 10.18
C GLN A 342 12.49 1.98 10.59
N TRP A 343 11.61 1.52 9.69
CA TRP A 343 10.72 0.39 9.94
C TRP A 343 11.47 -0.90 10.26
N ARG A 344 12.57 -1.18 9.57
CA ARG A 344 13.44 -2.33 9.87
C ARG A 344 13.98 -2.27 11.29
N ASN A 345 14.45 -1.11 11.72
CA ASN A 345 14.94 -0.94 13.08
C ASN A 345 13.82 -1.18 14.11
N ARG A 346 12.62 -0.64 13.87
CA ARG A 346 11.48 -0.80 14.79
C ARG A 346 11.03 -2.25 14.91
N LEU A 347 10.79 -2.91 13.77
CA LEU A 347 10.33 -4.30 13.74
C LEU A 347 11.43 -5.27 14.23
N GLY A 348 12.69 -5.02 13.87
CA GLY A 348 13.82 -5.79 14.38
C GLY A 348 13.96 -5.70 15.92
N ASN A 349 13.85 -4.49 16.47
CA ASN A 349 13.87 -4.29 17.93
C ASN A 349 12.67 -4.95 18.63
N ALA A 350 11.55 -5.10 17.92
CA ALA A 350 10.36 -5.81 18.44
C ALA A 350 10.46 -7.34 18.27
N GLY A 351 11.56 -7.88 17.75
CA GLY A 351 11.79 -9.32 17.62
C GLY A 351 11.23 -9.92 16.34
N PHE A 352 11.12 -9.13 15.27
CA PHE A 352 10.77 -9.62 13.93
C PHE A 352 12.01 -9.65 13.04
N GLU A 353 12.08 -10.61 12.13
CA GLU A 353 13.07 -10.69 11.07
C GLU A 353 12.41 -10.58 9.70
N THR A 354 13.14 -10.01 8.73
CA THR A 354 12.64 -9.79 7.38
C THR A 354 12.46 -11.11 6.64
N VAL A 355 11.32 -11.28 5.98
CA VAL A 355 11.08 -12.33 4.99
C VAL A 355 11.26 -11.72 3.60
N HIS A 356 12.08 -12.35 2.77
CA HIS A 356 12.29 -11.88 1.41
C HIS A 356 11.03 -12.06 0.57
N LEU A 357 10.58 -10.99 -0.03
CA LEU A 357 9.51 -11.03 -1.03
C LEU A 357 10.03 -11.74 -2.28
N GLY A 358 9.32 -12.78 -2.72
CA GLY A 358 9.74 -13.64 -3.81
C GLY A 358 9.74 -12.93 -5.17
N SER A 359 10.40 -13.59 -6.15
CA SER A 359 10.44 -13.11 -7.53
C SER A 359 9.04 -12.95 -8.16
N ASN A 360 8.05 -13.70 -7.68
CA ASN A 360 6.66 -13.57 -8.14
C ASN A 360 6.05 -12.22 -7.76
N ALA A 361 6.29 -11.74 -6.54
CA ALA A 361 5.84 -10.41 -6.11
C ALA A 361 6.44 -9.30 -6.99
N TYR A 362 7.75 -9.41 -7.31
CA TYR A 362 8.42 -8.49 -8.23
C TYR A 362 7.81 -8.52 -9.63
N LYS A 363 7.61 -9.73 -10.19
CA LYS A 363 7.00 -9.90 -11.52
C LYS A 363 5.60 -9.34 -11.59
N GLN A 364 4.75 -9.63 -10.58
CA GLN A 364 3.39 -9.11 -10.51
C GLN A 364 3.38 -7.58 -10.44
N ALA A 365 4.21 -6.99 -9.58
CA ALA A 365 4.35 -5.55 -9.47
C ALA A 365 4.79 -4.91 -10.79
N SER A 366 5.80 -5.48 -11.46
CA SER A 366 6.29 -4.99 -12.76
C SER A 366 5.23 -5.10 -13.85
N THR A 367 4.46 -6.20 -13.87
CA THR A 367 3.37 -6.38 -14.84
C THR A 367 2.21 -5.41 -14.57
N LEU A 368 1.88 -5.17 -13.29
CA LEU A 368 0.88 -4.18 -12.91
C LEU A 368 1.25 -2.79 -13.44
N LEU A 369 2.51 -2.38 -13.24
CA LEU A 369 2.96 -1.07 -13.72
C LEU A 369 2.89 -0.92 -15.23
N ALA A 370 3.17 -1.98 -15.98
CA ALA A 370 3.04 -1.97 -17.43
C ALA A 370 1.60 -1.71 -17.93
N LEU A 371 0.58 -1.94 -17.08
CA LEU A 371 -0.82 -1.63 -17.39
C LEU A 371 -1.19 -0.16 -17.10
N PHE A 372 -0.49 0.47 -16.16
CA PHE A 372 -0.75 1.87 -15.78
C PHE A 372 0.06 2.85 -16.61
N ALA A 373 1.20 2.41 -17.10
CA ALA A 373 2.14 3.32 -17.71
C ALA A 373 2.20 3.08 -19.23
N GLY A 374 1.62 3.95 -20.00
CA GLY A 374 2.41 4.42 -21.13
C GLY A 374 3.67 5.12 -20.60
N GLY A 375 4.16 4.85 -19.39
CA GLY A 375 5.05 5.72 -18.65
C GLY A 375 6.36 5.10 -18.22
N ASP A 376 7.44 5.56 -18.84
CA ASP A 376 8.84 5.29 -18.50
C ASP A 376 9.26 5.77 -17.09
N GLY A 377 8.31 6.23 -16.24
CA GLY A 377 8.62 6.84 -14.95
C GLY A 377 8.48 5.94 -13.73
N TYR A 378 7.51 5.01 -13.73
CA TYR A 378 7.32 4.09 -12.61
C TYR A 378 8.38 2.99 -12.59
N LYS A 379 8.90 2.68 -11.41
CA LYS A 379 9.94 1.69 -11.23
C LYS A 379 9.68 0.84 -9.99
N VAL A 380 9.78 -0.48 -10.16
CA VAL A 380 9.86 -1.42 -9.04
C VAL A 380 11.32 -1.74 -8.79
N GLU A 381 11.74 -1.65 -7.54
CA GLU A 381 13.08 -2.06 -7.10
C GLU A 381 12.96 -3.04 -5.95
N GLU A 382 13.80 -4.07 -5.97
CA GLU A 382 14.00 -4.98 -4.85
C GLU A 382 15.26 -4.54 -4.10
N LYS A 383 15.14 -4.37 -2.80
CA LYS A 383 16.26 -4.06 -1.93
C LYS A 383 16.15 -4.84 -0.62
N GLU A 384 17.13 -5.71 -0.37
CA GLU A 384 17.23 -6.49 0.87
C GLU A 384 15.94 -7.24 1.20
N GLY A 385 15.32 -7.86 0.18
CA GLY A 385 14.11 -8.65 0.34
C GLY A 385 12.79 -7.85 0.42
N CYS A 386 12.82 -6.54 0.29
CA CYS A 386 11.64 -5.68 0.24
C CYS A 386 11.45 -5.11 -1.17
N LEU A 387 10.21 -4.80 -1.53
CA LEU A 387 9.88 -4.20 -2.82
C LEU A 387 9.49 -2.73 -2.63
N THR A 388 10.01 -1.87 -3.49
CA THR A 388 9.64 -0.46 -3.52
C THR A 388 9.06 -0.11 -4.89
N LEU A 389 7.98 0.67 -4.87
CA LEU A 389 7.47 1.37 -6.04
C LEU A 389 7.92 2.82 -5.96
N GLY A 390 8.55 3.29 -7.01
CA GLY A 390 9.02 4.67 -7.11
C GLY A 390 8.63 5.34 -8.42
N TRP A 391 8.93 6.62 -8.49
CA TRP A 391 8.85 7.44 -9.69
C TRP A 391 10.24 7.96 -10.04
N HIS A 392 10.74 7.64 -11.23
CA HIS A 392 12.13 7.85 -11.65
C HIS A 392 13.12 7.27 -10.62
N THR A 393 13.83 8.13 -9.90
CA THR A 393 14.86 7.73 -8.93
C THR A 393 14.40 7.77 -7.48
N ARG A 394 13.12 8.11 -7.23
CA ARG A 394 12.61 8.25 -5.87
C ARG A 394 11.64 7.12 -5.53
N PRO A 395 11.93 6.29 -4.53
CA PRO A 395 10.96 5.37 -3.98
C PRO A 395 9.84 6.14 -3.28
N LEU A 396 8.60 5.66 -3.42
CA LEU A 396 7.40 6.30 -2.87
C LEU A 396 6.63 5.37 -1.93
N ILE A 397 6.55 4.07 -2.26
CA ILE A 397 5.87 3.07 -1.45
C ILE A 397 6.82 1.89 -1.24
N ALA A 398 6.86 1.36 -0.03
CA ALA A 398 7.64 0.17 0.30
C ALA A 398 6.76 -0.94 0.88
N THR A 399 6.91 -2.15 0.36
CA THR A 399 6.33 -3.37 0.89
C THR A 399 7.41 -4.22 1.52
N SER A 400 7.17 -4.64 2.75
CA SER A 400 8.04 -5.52 3.52
C SER A 400 7.25 -6.66 4.15
N ALA A 401 7.88 -7.80 4.32
CA ALA A 401 7.31 -8.96 4.99
C ALA A 401 8.20 -9.40 6.14
N TRP A 402 7.58 -9.90 7.21
CA TRP A 402 8.23 -10.18 8.49
C TRP A 402 7.73 -11.48 9.09
N ARG A 403 8.56 -12.13 9.87
CA ARG A 403 8.17 -13.23 10.74
C ARG A 403 8.82 -13.04 12.12
N LEU A 404 8.34 -13.76 13.10
CA LEU A 404 9.01 -13.77 14.41
C LEU A 404 10.41 -14.36 14.26
N ALA A 405 11.39 -13.69 14.86
CA ALA A 405 12.73 -14.23 14.96
C ALA A 405 12.69 -15.54 15.77
N ALA A 406 13.52 -16.50 15.37
CA ALA A 406 13.68 -17.72 16.15
C ALA A 406 14.20 -17.36 17.55
N PRO A 407 13.74 -18.08 18.62
CA PRO A 407 14.16 -17.83 19.99
C PRO A 407 15.64 -18.11 20.21
#